data_a2cf84abea23e206dba05d85dbe91eee
#
_entry.id   a2cf84abea23e206dba05d85dbe91eee
#
_cell.length_a   1.000
_cell.length_b   1.000
_cell.length_c   1.000
_cell.angle_alpha   90.00
_cell.angle_beta   90.00
_cell.angle_gamma   90.00
#
_symmetry.space_group_name_H-M   'P 1'
#
loop_
_entity.id
_entity.type
_entity.pdbx_description
1 polymer ?
#
loop_
_entity_poly.entity_id
_entity_poly.type
_entity_poly.pdbx_seq_one_letter_code
_entity_poly.pdbx_strand_id
1 'polypeptide(L)'
;MCIRDRFNPIHKGHIALAEYAVEKGLCDELVLVVSPQSPYKQAEELAPEMDRFEMAEAACAASRYPDRIKPSVVEFLLPKPSYTIDTLRYLAENHGADMEFSILMGADQIERLDGWKEYDRILEYPVYVYPRRGERVDRFPGRITVLEDAPLQDFSATQIRGRIGRGEDVSQMLDKGVADHIRRKGLWNPTARKSALTAQIAADPENTALYMERGKLHYRLNEWGAALNDFNRVLQADDSHAEARQYAQMVQEILEFRYKDIYNP
;
A
#
# COMPACT_ATOMS: atom_id res chain seq x y z
N MET A 1 12.33 14.72 -9.24
CA MET A 1 11.58 14.87 -7.96
C MET A 1 11.02 13.52 -7.53
N CYS A 2 10.86 13.25 -6.24
CA CYS A 2 10.20 12.03 -5.78
C CYS A 2 9.05 12.32 -4.81
N ILE A 3 7.99 11.50 -4.91
CA ILE A 3 6.94 11.35 -3.89
C ILE A 3 7.11 9.95 -3.32
N ARG A 4 7.31 9.85 -2.02
CA ARG A 4 7.47 8.59 -1.31
C ARG A 4 6.22 8.28 -0.49
N ASP A 5 5.52 7.20 -0.82
CA ASP A 5 4.36 6.73 -0.06
C ASP A 5 4.23 5.20 -0.20
N ARG A 6 3.38 4.61 0.63
CA ARG A 6 2.99 3.21 0.52
C ARG A 6 2.08 2.94 -0.67
N PHE A 7 1.36 3.95 -1.15
CA PHE A 7 0.36 3.86 -2.23
C PHE A 7 -0.61 2.69 -2.02
N ASN A 8 -1.37 2.74 -0.95
CA ASN A 8 -2.23 1.64 -0.50
C ASN A 8 -3.74 1.98 -0.49
N PRO A 9 -4.40 2.17 -1.66
CA PRO A 9 -3.84 2.24 -3.01
C PRO A 9 -3.30 3.62 -3.39
N ILE A 10 -2.62 3.69 -4.52
CA ILE A 10 -2.46 4.94 -5.28
C ILE A 10 -3.83 5.42 -5.73
N HIS A 11 -4.01 6.73 -5.82
CA HIS A 11 -5.29 7.33 -6.22
C HIS A 11 -5.09 8.62 -7.01
N LYS A 12 -6.14 9.13 -7.62
CA LYS A 12 -6.12 10.34 -8.47
C LYS A 12 -5.48 11.55 -7.79
N GLY A 13 -5.56 11.66 -6.45
CA GLY A 13 -4.89 12.73 -5.71
C GLY A 13 -3.36 12.68 -5.83
N HIS A 14 -2.76 11.48 -5.79
CA HIS A 14 -1.31 11.33 -5.98
C HIS A 14 -0.89 11.71 -7.41
N ILE A 15 -1.65 11.27 -8.41
CA ILE A 15 -1.39 11.59 -9.81
C ILE A 15 -1.58 13.09 -10.08
N ALA A 16 -2.63 13.71 -9.56
CA ALA A 16 -2.86 15.15 -9.71
C ALA A 16 -1.71 16.00 -9.13
N LEU A 17 -1.14 15.59 -7.98
CA LEU A 17 0.05 16.22 -7.40
C LEU A 17 1.29 16.03 -8.27
N ALA A 18 1.48 14.83 -8.82
CA ALA A 18 2.60 14.55 -9.70
C ALA A 18 2.51 15.35 -11.00
N GLU A 19 1.33 15.40 -11.62
CA GLU A 19 1.06 16.21 -12.82
C GLU A 19 1.26 17.70 -12.55
N TYR A 20 0.78 18.21 -11.43
CA TYR A 20 0.98 19.59 -11.00
C TYR A 20 2.47 19.94 -10.91
N ALA A 21 3.29 19.10 -10.27
CA ALA A 21 4.72 19.34 -10.15
C ALA A 21 5.42 19.42 -11.51
N VAL A 22 5.04 18.54 -12.45
CA VAL A 22 5.55 18.54 -13.83
C VAL A 22 5.10 19.78 -14.60
N GLU A 23 3.83 20.16 -14.49
CA GLU A 23 3.24 21.33 -15.17
C GLU A 23 3.83 22.66 -14.69
N LYS A 24 4.08 22.78 -13.41
CA LYS A 24 4.70 23.97 -12.81
C LYS A 24 6.21 24.06 -13.06
N GLY A 25 6.80 23.06 -13.72
CA GLY A 25 8.25 23.03 -13.98
C GLY A 25 9.09 22.85 -12.71
N LEU A 26 8.51 22.25 -11.65
CA LEU A 26 9.23 21.98 -10.41
C LEU A 26 10.22 20.83 -10.59
N CYS A 27 10.02 20.01 -11.63
CA CYS A 27 10.91 18.91 -12.01
C CYS A 27 10.73 18.53 -13.48
N ASP A 28 11.77 17.92 -14.06
CA ASP A 28 11.70 17.33 -15.39
C ASP A 28 11.03 15.95 -15.34
N GLU A 29 11.35 15.17 -14.33
CA GLU A 29 10.75 13.85 -14.05
C GLU A 29 10.29 13.74 -12.58
N LEU A 30 9.19 13.02 -12.39
CA LEU A 30 8.66 12.70 -11.07
C LEU A 30 8.57 11.20 -10.87
N VAL A 31 9.17 10.72 -9.76
CA VAL A 31 9.22 9.31 -9.40
C VAL A 31 8.32 9.05 -8.21
N LEU A 32 7.35 8.14 -8.37
CA LEU A 32 6.51 7.63 -7.29
C LEU A 32 7.21 6.44 -6.64
N VAL A 33 7.87 6.69 -5.53
CA VAL A 33 8.62 5.65 -4.80
C VAL A 33 7.66 4.84 -3.94
N VAL A 34 7.42 3.59 -4.34
CA VAL A 34 6.56 2.66 -3.59
C VAL A 34 7.30 2.13 -2.37
N SER A 35 6.91 2.59 -1.17
CA SER A 35 7.53 2.14 0.08
C SER A 35 7.01 0.75 0.47
N PRO A 36 7.90 -0.25 0.68
CA PRO A 36 7.49 -1.60 1.05
C PRO A 36 6.86 -1.62 2.44
N GLN A 37 7.52 -1.00 3.42
CA GLN A 37 7.06 -0.95 4.81
C GLN A 37 7.52 0.35 5.46
N SER A 38 6.57 1.11 5.99
CA SER A 38 6.90 2.28 6.81
C SER A 38 7.25 1.84 8.23
N PRO A 39 8.33 2.34 8.84
CA PRO A 39 8.70 2.02 10.22
C PRO A 39 7.64 2.49 11.24
N TYR A 40 6.73 3.38 10.83
CA TYR A 40 5.79 4.07 11.72
C TYR A 40 4.33 3.59 11.61
N LYS A 41 4.02 2.54 10.81
CA LYS A 41 2.62 2.09 10.62
C LYS A 41 2.54 0.57 10.55
N GLN A 42 1.54 0.00 11.24
CA GLN A 42 1.27 -1.44 11.26
C GLN A 42 0.89 -1.99 9.88
N ALA A 43 1.28 -3.27 9.64
CA ALA A 43 1.23 -3.92 8.32
C ALA A 43 -0.15 -4.50 7.95
N GLU A 44 -1.12 -4.55 8.87
CA GLU A 44 -2.31 -5.40 8.77
C GLU A 44 -3.26 -5.11 7.59
N GLU A 45 -3.16 -3.94 6.95
CA GLU A 45 -4.02 -3.58 5.80
C GLU A 45 -3.25 -3.29 4.51
N LEU A 46 -1.94 -3.55 4.50
CA LEU A 46 -1.14 -3.32 3.29
C LEU A 46 -1.44 -4.38 2.23
N ALA A 47 -1.75 -3.93 1.01
CA ALA A 47 -1.69 -4.81 -0.15
C ALA A 47 -0.24 -5.26 -0.39
N PRO A 48 -0.03 -6.45 -0.98
CA PRO A 48 1.30 -6.92 -1.36
C PRO A 48 2.11 -5.87 -2.12
N GLU A 49 3.41 -5.84 -1.90
CA GLU A 49 4.32 -4.83 -2.46
C GLU A 49 4.17 -4.73 -4.00
N MET A 50 4.13 -5.88 -4.69
CA MET A 50 3.98 -5.93 -6.13
C MET A 50 2.60 -5.45 -6.60
N ASP A 51 1.52 -5.77 -5.89
CA ASP A 51 0.20 -5.24 -6.23
C ASP A 51 0.16 -3.71 -6.14
N ARG A 52 0.84 -3.11 -5.14
CA ARG A 52 0.94 -1.65 -4.99
C ARG A 52 1.79 -1.03 -6.11
N PHE A 53 2.85 -1.70 -6.52
CA PHE A 53 3.66 -1.26 -7.64
C PHE A 53 2.90 -1.35 -8.97
N GLU A 54 2.22 -2.48 -9.27
CA GLU A 54 1.40 -2.63 -10.48
C GLU A 54 0.26 -1.60 -10.55
N MET A 55 -0.34 -1.27 -9.40
CA MET A 55 -1.32 -0.18 -9.32
C MET A 55 -0.68 1.19 -9.62
N ALA A 56 0.56 1.44 -9.14
CA ALA A 56 1.28 2.67 -9.45
C ALA A 56 1.67 2.76 -10.93
N GLU A 57 2.08 1.65 -11.56
CA GLU A 57 2.32 1.58 -13.01
C GLU A 57 1.04 1.94 -13.80
N ALA A 58 -0.09 1.33 -13.46
CA ALA A 58 -1.35 1.59 -14.12
C ALA A 58 -1.79 3.06 -14.00
N ALA A 59 -1.57 3.67 -12.82
CA ALA A 59 -1.89 5.08 -12.59
C ALA A 59 -0.95 6.03 -13.35
N CYS A 60 0.35 5.75 -13.35
CA CYS A 60 1.33 6.54 -14.11
C CYS A 60 1.07 6.48 -15.62
N ALA A 61 0.76 5.29 -16.14
CA ALA A 61 0.43 5.11 -17.56
C ALA A 61 -0.84 5.86 -17.97
N ALA A 62 -1.78 6.09 -17.05
CA ALA A 62 -3.01 6.85 -17.27
C ALA A 62 -2.84 8.35 -17.05
N SER A 63 -1.70 8.82 -16.55
CA SER A 63 -1.43 10.25 -16.31
C SER A 63 -1.29 11.03 -17.63
N ARG A 64 -1.39 12.35 -17.55
CA ARG A 64 -1.14 13.24 -18.71
C ARG A 64 0.32 13.25 -19.16
N TYR A 65 1.24 12.78 -18.29
CA TYR A 65 2.69 12.78 -18.52
C TYR A 65 3.32 11.41 -18.26
N PRO A 66 2.90 10.33 -18.98
CA PRO A 66 3.35 8.97 -18.70
C PRO A 66 4.86 8.76 -18.90
N ASP A 67 5.50 9.59 -19.72
CA ASP A 67 6.95 9.55 -19.95
C ASP A 67 7.75 10.26 -18.85
N ARG A 68 7.10 11.12 -18.05
CA ARG A 68 7.73 11.95 -17.02
C ARG A 68 7.33 11.56 -15.60
N ILE A 69 6.24 10.81 -15.41
CA ILE A 69 5.76 10.34 -14.12
C ILE A 69 5.87 8.82 -14.10
N LYS A 70 6.76 8.29 -13.27
CA LYS A 70 7.10 6.85 -13.27
C LYS A 70 7.07 6.27 -11.85
N PRO A 71 6.61 5.03 -11.69
CA PRO A 71 6.73 4.33 -10.42
C PRO A 71 8.15 3.79 -10.24
N SER A 72 8.57 3.61 -8.99
CA SER A 72 9.88 3.02 -8.66
C SER A 72 9.77 2.03 -7.50
N VAL A 73 10.49 0.92 -7.66
CA VAL A 73 10.67 -0.13 -6.64
C VAL A 73 12.01 0.02 -5.90
N VAL A 74 12.66 1.17 -5.98
CA VAL A 74 14.00 1.37 -5.40
C VAL A 74 14.07 0.93 -3.93
N GLU A 75 13.04 1.17 -3.14
CA GLU A 75 13.00 0.76 -1.73
C GLU A 75 12.82 -0.76 -1.53
N PHE A 76 12.45 -1.52 -2.56
CA PHE A 76 12.42 -2.99 -2.45
C PHE A 76 13.84 -3.57 -2.43
N LEU A 77 14.82 -2.81 -2.95
CA LEU A 77 16.25 -3.17 -2.97
C LEU A 77 16.99 -2.74 -1.70
N LEU A 78 16.39 -1.84 -0.91
CA LEU A 78 17.01 -1.31 0.31
C LEU A 78 16.70 -2.18 1.53
N PRO A 79 17.57 -2.14 2.57
CA PRO A 79 17.30 -2.79 3.84
C PRO A 79 15.98 -2.31 4.46
N LYS A 80 15.19 -3.23 5.00
CA LYS A 80 13.92 -2.91 5.68
C LYS A 80 14.15 -2.74 7.19
N PRO A 81 13.50 -1.76 7.83
CA PRO A 81 12.62 -0.74 7.25
C PRO A 81 13.39 0.33 6.46
N SER A 82 12.85 0.76 5.31
CA SER A 82 13.47 1.79 4.48
C SER A 82 13.19 3.20 5.02
N TYR A 83 14.21 4.06 4.98
CA TYR A 83 14.09 5.45 5.41
C TYR A 83 14.29 6.40 4.22
N THR A 84 13.63 7.55 4.24
CA THR A 84 13.68 8.54 3.16
C THR A 84 15.11 8.96 2.82
N ILE A 85 15.96 9.17 3.81
CA ILE A 85 17.37 9.56 3.56
C ILE A 85 18.15 8.47 2.83
N ASP A 86 17.91 7.18 3.15
CA ASP A 86 18.58 6.08 2.48
C ASP A 86 18.14 5.96 1.01
N THR A 87 16.86 6.22 0.75
CA THR A 87 16.32 6.29 -0.63
C THR A 87 16.97 7.42 -1.43
N LEU A 88 17.08 8.61 -0.85
CA LEU A 88 17.70 9.77 -1.51
C LEU A 88 19.19 9.53 -1.81
N ARG A 89 19.93 8.96 -0.87
CA ARG A 89 21.34 8.59 -1.08
C ARG A 89 21.48 7.59 -2.21
N TYR A 90 20.67 6.53 -2.18
CA TYR A 90 20.71 5.53 -3.23
C TYR A 90 20.42 6.13 -4.61
N LEU A 91 19.41 7.00 -4.71
CA LEU A 91 19.10 7.69 -5.95
C LEU A 91 20.24 8.61 -6.41
N ALA A 92 20.82 9.38 -5.51
CA ALA A 92 21.94 10.28 -5.82
C ALA A 92 23.20 9.52 -6.27
N GLU A 93 23.49 8.37 -5.67
CA GLU A 93 24.66 7.53 -6.01
C GLU A 93 24.49 6.78 -7.34
N ASN A 94 23.27 6.44 -7.74
CA ASN A 94 23.03 5.55 -8.88
C ASN A 94 22.51 6.26 -10.15
N HIS A 95 22.15 7.56 -10.10
CA HIS A 95 21.58 8.29 -11.25
C HIS A 95 22.49 9.39 -11.84
N GLY A 96 23.77 9.45 -11.44
CA GLY A 96 24.76 10.33 -12.03
C GLY A 96 24.77 11.76 -11.46
N ALA A 97 25.93 12.44 -11.68
CA ALA A 97 26.21 13.76 -11.10
C ALA A 97 25.38 14.92 -11.67
N ASP A 98 24.69 14.69 -12.78
CA ASP A 98 23.93 15.72 -13.47
C ASP A 98 22.45 15.80 -13.02
N MET A 99 22.03 14.96 -12.05
CA MET A 99 20.66 14.93 -11.54
C MET A 99 20.55 15.59 -10.18
N GLU A 100 19.65 16.55 -10.06
CA GLU A 100 19.25 17.13 -8.79
C GLU A 100 17.98 16.43 -8.28
N PHE A 101 18.03 15.97 -7.03
CA PHE A 101 16.89 15.31 -6.39
C PHE A 101 16.13 16.28 -5.51
N SER A 102 14.80 16.25 -5.58
CA SER A 102 13.91 17.00 -4.71
C SER A 102 12.78 16.10 -4.21
N ILE A 103 12.13 16.50 -3.14
CA ILE A 103 11.08 15.73 -2.46
C ILE A 103 9.78 16.52 -2.48
N LEU A 104 8.67 15.85 -2.77
CA LEU A 104 7.33 16.39 -2.59
C LEU A 104 6.60 15.57 -1.52
N MET A 105 6.16 16.22 -0.44
CA MET A 105 5.48 15.59 0.69
C MET A 105 4.33 16.43 1.23
N GLY A 106 3.42 15.79 1.96
CA GLY A 106 2.29 16.45 2.60
C GLY A 106 2.67 17.17 3.89
N ALA A 107 1.90 18.19 4.26
CA ALA A 107 2.07 18.94 5.50
C ALA A 107 2.10 18.05 6.75
N ASP A 108 1.29 17.00 6.79
CA ASP A 108 1.26 16.03 7.89
C ASP A 108 2.57 15.26 8.10
N GLN A 109 3.40 15.16 7.06
CA GLN A 109 4.73 14.56 7.14
C GLN A 109 5.77 15.56 7.67
N ILE A 110 5.68 16.81 7.25
CA ILE A 110 6.53 17.90 7.74
C ILE A 110 6.38 18.10 9.25
N GLU A 111 5.16 18.01 9.80
CA GLU A 111 4.91 18.11 11.23
C GLU A 111 5.67 17.07 12.08
N ARG A 112 6.07 15.96 11.47
CA ARG A 112 6.78 14.85 12.13
C ARG A 112 8.20 14.63 11.60
N LEU A 113 8.69 15.51 10.75
CA LEU A 113 9.96 15.33 10.05
C LEU A 113 11.16 15.26 11.00
N ASP A 114 11.14 16.01 12.10
CA ASP A 114 12.19 16.01 13.13
C ASP A 114 12.36 14.65 13.86
N GLY A 115 11.35 13.78 13.80
CA GLY A 115 11.45 12.40 14.26
C GLY A 115 11.99 11.40 13.20
N TRP A 116 12.33 11.88 11.99
CA TRP A 116 12.83 11.00 10.94
C TRP A 116 14.35 10.84 11.03
N LYS A 117 14.83 9.67 10.56
CA LYS A 117 16.25 9.38 10.48
C LYS A 117 16.97 10.47 9.68
N GLU A 118 17.94 11.13 10.30
CA GLU A 118 18.78 12.16 9.68
C GLU A 118 17.97 13.24 8.94
N TYR A 119 16.91 13.75 9.57
CA TYR A 119 15.99 14.72 8.95
C TYR A 119 16.73 15.99 8.49
N ASP A 120 17.78 16.43 9.17
CA ASP A 120 18.60 17.57 8.76
C ASP A 120 19.22 17.36 7.38
N ARG A 121 19.63 16.12 7.09
CA ARG A 121 20.15 15.73 5.77
C ARG A 121 19.05 15.67 4.70
N ILE A 122 17.84 15.31 5.07
CA ILE A 122 16.70 15.40 4.16
C ILE A 122 16.45 16.85 3.75
N LEU A 123 16.59 17.80 4.69
CA LEU A 123 16.43 19.22 4.43
C LEU A 123 17.57 19.86 3.64
N GLU A 124 18.66 19.16 3.32
CA GLU A 124 19.68 19.60 2.38
C GLU A 124 19.19 19.48 0.91
N TYR A 125 18.19 18.66 0.66
CA TYR A 125 17.51 18.58 -0.62
C TYR A 125 16.38 19.61 -0.71
N PRO A 126 16.02 20.11 -1.90
CA PRO A 126 14.80 20.90 -2.08
C PRO A 126 13.57 20.11 -1.64
N VAL A 127 12.85 20.61 -0.63
CA VAL A 127 11.64 19.98 -0.10
C VAL A 127 10.45 20.85 -0.45
N TYR A 128 9.53 20.31 -1.24
CA TYR A 128 8.25 20.91 -1.59
C TYR A 128 7.15 20.30 -0.73
N VAL A 129 6.28 21.15 -0.21
CA VAL A 129 5.22 20.74 0.72
C VAL A 129 3.88 21.19 0.19
N TYR A 130 2.96 20.23 0.00
CA TYR A 130 1.58 20.58 -0.29
C TYR A 130 0.77 20.61 1.02
N PRO A 131 0.04 21.72 1.28
CA PRO A 131 -0.82 21.83 2.46
C PRO A 131 -2.02 20.88 2.32
N ARG A 132 -2.58 20.45 3.44
CA ARG A 132 -3.93 19.88 3.47
C ARG A 132 -4.93 20.99 3.77
N ARG A 133 -6.22 20.75 3.50
CA ARG A 133 -7.28 21.74 3.67
C ARG A 133 -7.26 22.34 5.08
N GLY A 134 -6.97 23.64 5.18
CA GLY A 134 -6.96 24.40 6.44
C GLY A 134 -5.72 24.26 7.29
N GLU A 135 -4.69 23.53 6.85
CA GLU A 135 -3.41 23.43 7.54
C GLU A 135 -2.46 24.54 7.12
N ARG A 136 -1.83 25.20 8.09
CA ARG A 136 -0.68 26.08 7.87
C ARG A 136 0.60 25.29 8.06
N VAL A 137 1.58 25.56 7.22
CA VAL A 137 2.90 24.93 7.30
C VAL A 137 3.88 25.96 7.83
N ASP A 138 4.06 26.00 9.16
CA ASP A 138 4.93 26.98 9.83
C ASP A 138 6.29 26.40 10.24
N ARG A 139 6.53 25.11 9.96
CA ARG A 139 7.78 24.39 10.29
C ARG A 139 8.86 24.60 9.25
N PHE A 140 10.11 24.64 9.71
CA PHE A 140 11.32 24.75 8.87
C PHE A 140 11.31 25.97 7.91
N PRO A 141 11.06 27.20 8.39
CA PRO A 141 10.99 28.37 7.54
C PRO A 141 12.31 28.58 6.78
N GLY A 142 12.20 28.86 5.48
CA GLY A 142 13.35 29.03 4.60
C GLY A 142 14.08 27.72 4.18
N ARG A 143 13.64 26.55 4.70
CA ARG A 143 14.19 25.24 4.36
C ARG A 143 13.25 24.41 3.47
N ILE A 144 12.01 24.83 3.33
CA ILE A 144 10.98 24.18 2.53
C ILE A 144 10.27 25.19 1.64
N THR A 145 9.67 24.71 0.56
CA THR A 145 8.80 25.50 -0.33
C THR A 145 7.37 25.00 -0.22
N VAL A 146 6.45 25.83 0.25
CA VAL A 146 5.03 25.50 0.37
C VAL A 146 4.33 25.76 -0.96
N LEU A 147 3.63 24.76 -1.46
CA LEU A 147 2.88 24.80 -2.72
C LEU A 147 1.40 25.08 -2.41
N GLU A 148 1.05 26.34 -2.19
CA GLU A 148 -0.30 26.75 -1.76
C GLU A 148 -1.38 26.42 -2.81
N ASP A 149 -1.03 26.44 -4.09
CA ASP A 149 -1.92 26.15 -5.21
C ASP A 149 -1.97 24.65 -5.58
N ALA A 150 -1.34 23.78 -4.81
CA ALA A 150 -1.32 22.34 -5.11
C ALA A 150 -2.75 21.76 -5.10
N PRO A 151 -3.09 20.85 -6.03
CA PRO A 151 -4.42 20.27 -6.11
C PRO A 151 -4.72 19.45 -4.86
N LEU A 152 -5.80 19.81 -4.15
CA LEU A 152 -6.27 19.09 -2.97
C LEU A 152 -7.38 18.10 -3.36
N GLN A 153 -7.29 16.91 -2.81
CA GLN A 153 -8.34 15.90 -2.93
C GLN A 153 -8.99 15.67 -1.57
N ASP A 154 -10.32 15.60 -1.55
CA ASP A 154 -11.10 15.42 -0.31
C ASP A 154 -11.20 13.95 0.13
N PHE A 155 -10.31 13.08 -0.31
CA PHE A 155 -10.30 11.66 0.04
C PHE A 155 -8.90 11.12 0.32
N SER A 156 -8.84 10.03 1.04
CA SER A 156 -7.60 9.33 1.41
C SER A 156 -7.63 7.86 1.02
N ALA A 157 -6.46 7.23 0.93
CA ALA A 157 -6.35 5.79 0.71
C ALA A 157 -7.15 4.97 1.74
N THR A 158 -7.20 5.40 3.01
CA THR A 158 -8.01 4.75 4.05
C THR A 158 -9.50 4.82 3.75
N GLN A 159 -10.01 5.97 3.33
CA GLN A 159 -11.42 6.09 2.93
C GLN A 159 -11.74 5.22 1.70
N ILE A 160 -10.83 5.17 0.73
CA ILE A 160 -10.98 4.32 -0.46
C ILE A 160 -11.09 2.84 -0.04
N ARG A 161 -10.17 2.35 0.80
CA ARG A 161 -10.23 0.96 1.30
C ARG A 161 -11.52 0.66 2.03
N GLY A 162 -11.97 1.57 2.90
CA GLY A 162 -13.25 1.43 3.61
C GLY A 162 -14.44 1.33 2.66
N ARG A 163 -14.49 2.15 1.60
CA ARG A 163 -15.54 2.08 0.56
C ARG A 163 -15.50 0.76 -0.20
N ILE A 164 -14.32 0.30 -0.62
CA ILE A 164 -14.15 -0.99 -1.29
C ILE A 164 -14.65 -2.13 -0.40
N GLY A 165 -14.30 -2.11 0.90
CA GLY A 165 -14.75 -3.11 1.87
C GLY A 165 -16.28 -3.18 2.01
N ARG A 166 -16.98 -2.07 1.80
CA ARG A 166 -18.45 -2.00 1.80
C ARG A 166 -19.09 -2.21 0.41
N GLY A 167 -18.28 -2.43 -0.63
CA GLY A 167 -18.76 -2.60 -2.01
C GLY A 167 -19.25 -1.30 -2.65
N GLU A 168 -18.84 -0.13 -2.13
CA GLU A 168 -19.21 1.18 -2.68
C GLU A 168 -18.36 1.53 -3.92
N ASP A 169 -18.91 2.37 -4.80
CA ASP A 169 -18.19 2.85 -5.98
C ASP A 169 -17.04 3.79 -5.59
N VAL A 170 -15.87 3.54 -6.17
CA VAL A 170 -14.64 4.32 -6.01
C VAL A 170 -14.08 4.85 -7.33
N SER A 171 -14.84 4.76 -8.42
CA SER A 171 -14.43 5.15 -9.79
C SER A 171 -14.00 6.61 -9.91
N GLN A 172 -14.58 7.49 -9.08
CA GLN A 172 -14.21 8.91 -9.04
C GLN A 172 -12.87 9.16 -8.35
N MET A 173 -12.39 8.21 -7.53
CA MET A 173 -11.18 8.33 -6.71
C MET A 173 -9.97 7.62 -7.33
N LEU A 174 -10.21 6.61 -8.17
CA LEU A 174 -9.19 5.74 -8.74
C LEU A 174 -9.20 5.83 -10.27
N ASP A 175 -8.03 5.68 -10.87
CA ASP A 175 -7.91 5.42 -12.29
C ASP A 175 -8.46 4.04 -12.62
N LYS A 176 -8.96 3.88 -13.85
CA LYS A 176 -9.60 2.62 -14.27
C LYS A 176 -8.68 1.41 -14.08
N GLY A 177 -7.42 1.52 -14.49
CA GLY A 177 -6.44 0.44 -14.35
C GLY A 177 -6.22 0.01 -12.90
N VAL A 178 -6.17 0.97 -11.97
CA VAL A 178 -6.06 0.73 -10.52
C VAL A 178 -7.32 0.03 -9.99
N ALA A 179 -8.51 0.52 -10.35
CA ALA A 179 -9.77 -0.06 -9.93
C ALA A 179 -9.95 -1.51 -10.46
N ASP A 180 -9.55 -1.75 -11.71
CA ASP A 180 -9.59 -3.08 -12.32
C ASP A 180 -8.62 -4.05 -11.66
N HIS A 181 -7.41 -3.59 -11.28
CA HIS A 181 -6.43 -4.39 -10.53
C HIS A 181 -7.00 -4.80 -9.16
N ILE A 182 -7.53 -3.84 -8.40
CA ILE A 182 -8.15 -4.07 -7.09
C ILE A 182 -9.27 -5.11 -7.19
N ARG A 183 -10.15 -4.98 -8.20
CA ARG A 183 -11.26 -5.89 -8.42
C ARG A 183 -10.77 -7.31 -8.76
N ARG A 184 -9.81 -7.44 -9.68
CA ARG A 184 -9.24 -8.72 -10.11
C ARG A 184 -8.57 -9.46 -8.94
N LYS A 185 -7.86 -8.74 -8.08
CA LYS A 185 -7.16 -9.31 -6.91
C LYS A 185 -8.06 -9.43 -5.66
N GLY A 186 -9.24 -8.82 -5.66
CA GLY A 186 -10.14 -8.76 -4.50
C GLY A 186 -9.54 -8.02 -3.30
N LEU A 187 -8.68 -7.02 -3.55
CA LEU A 187 -8.02 -6.27 -2.47
C LEU A 187 -9.06 -5.51 -1.64
N TRP A 188 -8.89 -5.54 -0.33
CA TRP A 188 -9.75 -4.88 0.68
C TRP A 188 -11.23 -5.24 0.64
N ASN A 189 -11.61 -6.23 -0.17
CA ASN A 189 -12.96 -6.81 -0.19
C ASN A 189 -12.87 -8.30 0.13
N PRO A 190 -13.15 -8.72 1.37
CA PRO A 190 -13.00 -10.11 1.80
C PRO A 190 -13.80 -11.09 0.95
N THR A 191 -15.03 -10.73 0.56
CA THR A 191 -15.88 -11.60 -0.26
C THR A 191 -15.32 -11.75 -1.68
N ALA A 192 -14.92 -10.65 -2.31
CA ALA A 192 -14.29 -10.68 -3.63
C ALA A 192 -12.95 -11.44 -3.60
N ARG A 193 -12.12 -11.25 -2.55
CA ARG A 193 -10.87 -11.98 -2.37
C ARG A 193 -11.10 -13.48 -2.23
N LYS A 194 -12.08 -13.89 -1.45
CA LYS A 194 -12.48 -15.29 -1.28
C LYS A 194 -12.90 -15.93 -2.62
N SER A 195 -13.69 -15.22 -3.41
CA SER A 195 -14.09 -15.69 -4.74
C SER A 195 -12.90 -15.82 -5.70
N ALA A 196 -11.99 -14.84 -5.70
CA ALA A 196 -10.78 -14.86 -6.51
C ALA A 196 -9.86 -16.03 -6.12
N LEU A 197 -9.63 -16.27 -4.83
CA LEU A 197 -8.86 -17.41 -4.33
C LEU A 197 -9.51 -18.75 -4.72
N THR A 198 -10.83 -18.85 -4.65
CA THR A 198 -11.56 -20.07 -5.07
C THR A 198 -11.36 -20.36 -6.55
N ALA A 199 -11.37 -19.33 -7.41
CA ALA A 199 -11.09 -19.51 -8.83
C ALA A 199 -9.63 -19.91 -9.10
N GLN A 200 -8.67 -19.33 -8.36
CA GLN A 200 -7.25 -19.70 -8.46
C GLN A 200 -7.00 -21.15 -8.01
N ILE A 201 -7.62 -21.58 -6.92
CA ILE A 201 -7.57 -22.97 -6.45
C ILE A 201 -8.14 -23.94 -7.48
N ALA A 202 -9.22 -23.57 -8.17
CA ALA A 202 -9.79 -24.39 -9.23
C ALA A 202 -8.84 -24.54 -10.43
N ALA A 203 -8.02 -23.53 -10.72
CA ALA A 203 -7.02 -23.55 -11.78
C ALA A 203 -5.73 -24.28 -11.37
N ASP A 204 -5.35 -24.26 -10.09
CA ASP A 204 -4.16 -24.89 -9.53
C ASP A 204 -4.47 -25.53 -8.16
N PRO A 205 -5.10 -26.74 -8.15
CA PRO A 205 -5.56 -27.39 -6.93
C PRO A 205 -4.44 -27.87 -5.98
N GLU A 206 -3.21 -27.97 -6.47
CA GLU A 206 -2.07 -28.43 -5.66
C GLU A 206 -1.34 -27.27 -4.96
N ASN A 207 -1.69 -26.03 -5.24
CA ASN A 207 -1.08 -24.86 -4.65
C ASN A 207 -1.58 -24.59 -3.22
N THR A 208 -0.89 -25.18 -2.25
CA THR A 208 -1.25 -25.10 -0.83
C THR A 208 -1.24 -23.66 -0.27
N ALA A 209 -0.45 -22.74 -0.85
CA ALA A 209 -0.42 -21.35 -0.42
C ALA A 209 -1.78 -20.65 -0.63
N LEU A 210 -2.53 -21.00 -1.67
CA LEU A 210 -3.86 -20.47 -1.93
C LEU A 210 -4.89 -20.93 -0.88
N TYR A 211 -4.81 -22.20 -0.47
CA TYR A 211 -5.66 -22.71 0.62
C TYR A 211 -5.31 -22.05 1.94
N MET A 212 -4.01 -21.88 2.24
CA MET A 212 -3.58 -21.18 3.44
C MET A 212 -4.13 -19.75 3.50
N GLU A 213 -4.05 -19.02 2.38
CA GLU A 213 -4.58 -17.66 2.30
C GLU A 213 -6.11 -17.62 2.44
N ARG A 214 -6.84 -18.52 1.75
CA ARG A 214 -8.29 -18.59 1.84
C ARG A 214 -8.75 -19.05 3.22
N GLY A 215 -8.06 -19.99 3.84
CA GLY A 215 -8.30 -20.45 5.22
C GLY A 215 -8.20 -19.31 6.25
N LYS A 216 -7.15 -18.48 6.15
CA LYS A 216 -6.99 -17.28 6.99
C LYS A 216 -8.13 -16.26 6.76
N LEU A 217 -8.62 -16.15 5.53
CA LEU A 217 -9.74 -15.29 5.21
C LEU A 217 -11.04 -15.81 5.79
N HIS A 218 -11.33 -17.12 5.65
CA HIS A 218 -12.46 -17.79 6.30
C HIS A 218 -12.41 -17.62 7.83
N TYR A 219 -11.22 -17.78 8.44
CA TYR A 219 -11.02 -17.57 9.87
C TYR A 219 -11.44 -16.17 10.31
N ARG A 220 -10.96 -15.11 9.62
CA ARG A 220 -11.34 -13.71 9.91
C ARG A 220 -12.83 -13.42 9.72
N LEU A 221 -13.50 -14.15 8.82
CA LEU A 221 -14.93 -14.04 8.57
C LEU A 221 -15.79 -14.91 9.49
N ASN A 222 -15.19 -15.60 10.48
CA ASN A 222 -15.85 -16.54 11.38
C ASN A 222 -16.51 -17.73 10.66
N GLU A 223 -16.01 -18.08 9.49
CA GLU A 223 -16.44 -19.22 8.66
C GLU A 223 -15.61 -20.46 9.05
N TRP A 224 -15.71 -20.89 10.32
CA TRP A 224 -14.80 -21.83 10.98
C TRP A 224 -14.65 -23.17 10.27
N GLY A 225 -15.75 -23.77 9.81
CA GLY A 225 -15.71 -25.05 9.08
C GLY A 225 -14.97 -24.95 7.76
N ALA A 226 -15.17 -23.88 7.02
CA ALA A 226 -14.46 -23.64 5.76
C ALA A 226 -12.97 -23.37 6.00
N ALA A 227 -12.64 -22.60 7.05
CA ALA A 227 -11.27 -22.34 7.46
C ALA A 227 -10.54 -23.65 7.80
N LEU A 228 -11.16 -24.53 8.61
CA LEU A 228 -10.58 -25.81 9.00
C LEU A 228 -10.32 -26.73 7.79
N ASN A 229 -11.24 -26.76 6.83
CA ASN A 229 -11.06 -27.56 5.62
C ASN A 229 -9.85 -27.08 4.80
N ASP A 230 -9.66 -25.78 4.66
CA ASP A 230 -8.53 -25.22 3.93
C ASP A 230 -7.20 -25.49 4.66
N PHE A 231 -7.13 -25.31 5.98
CA PHE A 231 -5.92 -25.61 6.74
C PHE A 231 -5.58 -27.11 6.73
N ASN A 232 -6.59 -27.98 6.79
CA ASN A 232 -6.40 -29.43 6.68
C ASN A 232 -5.87 -29.82 5.31
N ARG A 233 -6.29 -29.15 4.21
CA ARG A 233 -5.74 -29.38 2.86
C ARG A 233 -4.24 -29.04 2.81
N VAL A 234 -3.81 -27.96 3.47
CA VAL A 234 -2.39 -27.61 3.62
C VAL A 234 -1.64 -28.70 4.38
N LEU A 235 -2.18 -29.16 5.52
CA LEU A 235 -1.55 -30.19 6.38
C LEU A 235 -1.51 -31.56 5.71
N GLN A 236 -2.44 -31.87 4.81
CA GLN A 236 -2.38 -33.10 4.00
C GLN A 236 -1.22 -33.13 3.02
N ALA A 237 -0.80 -31.96 2.53
CA ALA A 237 0.34 -31.84 1.61
C ALA A 237 1.68 -31.69 2.36
N ASP A 238 1.67 -31.01 3.50
CA ASP A 238 2.82 -30.80 4.39
C ASP A 238 2.34 -30.80 5.85
N ASP A 239 2.47 -31.96 6.51
CA ASP A 239 2.05 -32.12 7.90
C ASP A 239 2.92 -31.33 8.90
N SER A 240 4.12 -30.92 8.48
CA SER A 240 5.03 -30.09 9.27
C SER A 240 4.74 -28.59 9.24
N HIS A 241 3.76 -28.13 8.43
CA HIS A 241 3.44 -26.72 8.24
C HIS A 241 2.91 -26.09 9.53
N ALA A 242 3.80 -25.47 10.31
CA ALA A 242 3.54 -24.99 11.68
C ALA A 242 2.36 -24.00 11.76
N GLU A 243 2.28 -23.05 10.83
CA GLU A 243 1.22 -22.03 10.82
C GLU A 243 -0.17 -22.64 10.54
N ALA A 244 -0.27 -23.58 9.59
CA ALA A 244 -1.54 -24.26 9.30
C ALA A 244 -2.01 -25.08 10.49
N ARG A 245 -1.10 -25.76 11.18
CA ARG A 245 -1.41 -26.53 12.39
C ARG A 245 -1.92 -25.64 13.51
N GLN A 246 -1.28 -24.49 13.73
CA GLN A 246 -1.72 -23.52 14.74
C GLN A 246 -3.15 -23.02 14.46
N TYR A 247 -3.42 -22.59 13.23
CA TYR A 247 -4.77 -22.15 12.85
C TYR A 247 -5.81 -23.26 12.93
N ALA A 248 -5.50 -24.47 12.48
CA ALA A 248 -6.41 -25.61 12.56
C ALA A 248 -6.77 -25.91 14.02
N GLN A 249 -5.79 -25.92 14.93
CA GLN A 249 -6.02 -26.11 16.36
C GLN A 249 -6.91 -25.01 16.94
N MET A 250 -6.62 -23.74 16.68
CA MET A 250 -7.44 -22.61 17.14
C MET A 250 -8.90 -22.74 16.69
N VAL A 251 -9.11 -23.14 15.44
CA VAL A 251 -10.46 -23.34 14.88
C VAL A 251 -11.17 -24.51 15.56
N GLN A 252 -10.47 -25.62 15.80
CA GLN A 252 -11.03 -26.79 16.50
C GLN A 252 -11.49 -26.42 17.92
N GLU A 253 -10.66 -25.70 18.68
CA GLU A 253 -11.01 -25.23 20.02
C GLU A 253 -12.27 -24.34 20.02
N ILE A 254 -12.39 -23.43 19.02
CA ILE A 254 -13.59 -22.59 18.86
C ILE A 254 -14.83 -23.44 18.54
N LEU A 255 -14.71 -24.42 17.65
CA LEU A 255 -15.82 -25.30 17.28
C LEU A 255 -16.25 -26.18 18.47
N GLU A 256 -15.31 -26.75 19.21
CA GLU A 256 -15.59 -27.55 20.41
C GLU A 256 -16.29 -26.74 21.49
N PHE A 257 -15.84 -25.50 21.73
CA PHE A 257 -16.50 -24.60 22.69
C PHE A 257 -17.95 -24.34 22.30
N ARG A 258 -18.23 -24.01 21.01
CA ARG A 258 -19.57 -23.77 20.51
C ARG A 258 -20.47 -25.01 20.56
N TYR A 259 -19.92 -26.20 20.33
CA TYR A 259 -20.70 -27.45 20.46
C TYR A 259 -21.06 -27.79 21.91
N LYS A 260 -20.20 -27.46 22.89
CA LYS A 260 -20.48 -27.64 24.31
C LYS A 260 -21.65 -26.77 24.80
N ASP A 261 -21.74 -25.53 24.33
CA ASP A 261 -22.83 -24.61 24.67
C ASP A 261 -24.20 -25.03 24.10
N ILE A 262 -24.21 -25.80 23.02
CA ILE A 262 -25.47 -26.32 22.40
C ILE A 262 -26.03 -27.51 23.21
N TYR A 263 -25.19 -28.26 23.92
CA TYR A 263 -25.57 -29.45 24.69
C TYR A 263 -25.75 -29.22 26.19
N ASN A 264 -25.58 -28.01 26.69
CA ASN A 264 -25.79 -27.63 28.07
C ASN A 264 -26.76 -26.45 28.17
N PRO A 265 -28.13 -26.70 28.12
CA PRO A 265 -29.12 -25.65 28.23
C PRO A 265 -29.25 -25.13 29.69
#